data_ce6c194ac2cfd62b176155d3d0eb83d5
#
_entry.id   ce6c194ac2cfd62b176155d3d0eb83d5
#
_cell.length_a   1.000
_cell.length_b   1.000
_cell.length_c   1.000
_cell.angle_alpha   90.00
_cell.angle_beta   90.00
_cell.angle_gamma   90.00
#
_symmetry.space_group_name_H-M   'P 1'
#
loop_
_entity.id
_entity.type
_entity.pdbx_description
1 polymer ?
#
loop_
_entity_poly.entity_id
_entity_poly.type
_entity_poly.pdbx_seq_one_letter_code
_entity_poly.pdbx_strand_id
1 'polypeptide(L)'
;MGKQRNTILVLGEGPTEFYYLKSLSDVYKGLTIKPDYPKHTNLTELEAKIEEGVRLGYRYIFCVIDMDNKGEEPERTRYKKLKRKYVNPVRKPKYGIYSEVFFFETHLCTELFFKYYFSYTSRPYKDQPELLADLNQHCEYQKTEEFFKKCKGLHSYFEKHGGILTQAIANANRSIEEKKRDARDYTYSELGQMFEQLENIEK
;
A
#
# COMPACT_ATOMS: atom_id res chain seq x y z
N MET A 1 2.06 -32.75 7.47
CA MET A 1 1.03 -31.70 7.33
C MET A 1 1.72 -30.47 6.75
N GLY A 2 1.30 -29.99 5.57
CA GLY A 2 1.86 -28.76 4.98
C GLY A 2 1.47 -27.55 5.83
N LYS A 3 2.43 -26.64 6.08
CA LYS A 3 2.18 -25.40 6.80
C LYS A 3 1.12 -24.59 6.02
N GLN A 4 -0.04 -24.34 6.63
CA GLN A 4 -1.10 -23.55 5.99
C GLN A 4 -0.56 -22.11 5.78
N ARG A 5 -0.54 -21.64 4.54
CA ARG A 5 -0.07 -20.27 4.24
C ARG A 5 -1.07 -19.25 4.75
N ASN A 6 -0.58 -18.23 5.43
CA ASN A 6 -1.41 -17.08 5.79
C ASN A 6 -1.86 -16.35 4.52
N THR A 7 -3.14 -16.06 4.42
CA THR A 7 -3.74 -15.34 3.30
C THR A 7 -4.05 -13.92 3.74
N ILE A 8 -3.51 -12.95 3.02
CA ILE A 8 -3.69 -11.53 3.26
C ILE A 8 -4.46 -10.94 2.09
N LEU A 9 -5.61 -10.33 2.38
CA LEU A 9 -6.30 -9.48 1.40
C LEU A 9 -5.63 -8.11 1.40
N VAL A 10 -5.18 -7.65 0.24
CA VAL A 10 -4.61 -6.30 0.11
C VAL A 10 -5.47 -5.49 -0.83
N LEU A 11 -6.03 -4.40 -0.32
CA LEU A 11 -6.90 -3.48 -1.05
C LEU A 11 -6.09 -2.25 -1.44
N GLY A 12 -6.00 -1.99 -2.74
CA GLY A 12 -5.47 -0.75 -3.30
C GLY A 12 -6.59 0.13 -3.82
N GLU A 13 -6.26 1.31 -4.31
CA GLU A 13 -7.22 2.25 -4.89
C GLU A 13 -7.30 2.15 -6.41
N GLY A 14 -6.34 1.48 -7.06
CA GLY A 14 -6.32 1.40 -8.50
C GLY A 14 -5.36 0.34 -9.07
N PRO A 15 -5.17 0.39 -10.39
CA PRO A 15 -4.31 -0.56 -11.10
C PRO A 15 -2.85 -0.54 -10.63
N THR A 16 -2.32 0.61 -10.22
CA THR A 16 -0.94 0.74 -9.74
C THR A 16 -0.66 -0.19 -8.58
N GLU A 17 -1.45 -0.08 -7.51
CA GLU A 17 -1.35 -0.90 -6.31
C GLU A 17 -1.60 -2.38 -6.65
N PHE A 18 -2.63 -2.67 -7.45
CA PHE A 18 -2.95 -4.02 -7.87
C PHE A 18 -1.77 -4.72 -8.55
N TYR A 19 -1.18 -4.11 -9.58
CA TYR A 19 -0.07 -4.72 -10.32
C TYR A 19 1.23 -4.77 -9.50
N TYR A 20 1.48 -3.76 -8.65
CA TYR A 20 2.61 -3.76 -7.75
C TYR A 20 2.51 -4.90 -6.72
N LEU A 21 1.39 -4.97 -5.99
CA LEU A 21 1.16 -5.98 -4.95
C LEU A 21 1.12 -7.40 -5.51
N LYS A 22 0.61 -7.57 -6.73
CA LYS A 22 0.66 -8.86 -7.42
C LYS A 22 2.09 -9.30 -7.68
N SER A 23 3.01 -8.39 -7.95
CA SER A 23 4.43 -8.71 -8.17
C SER A 23 5.19 -9.11 -6.90
N LEU A 24 4.65 -8.80 -5.71
CA LEU A 24 5.25 -9.17 -4.42
C LEU A 24 5.05 -10.65 -4.05
N SER A 25 4.13 -11.36 -4.68
CA SER A 25 3.91 -12.79 -4.43
C SER A 25 5.15 -13.66 -4.70
N ASP A 26 6.05 -13.18 -5.55
CA ASP A 26 7.32 -13.85 -5.84
C ASP A 26 8.37 -13.63 -4.73
N VAL A 27 8.24 -12.55 -3.96
CA VAL A 27 9.12 -12.19 -2.84
C VAL A 27 8.66 -12.88 -1.56
N TYR A 28 7.38 -12.82 -1.23
CA TYR A 28 6.78 -13.35 0.00
C TYR A 28 6.14 -14.72 -0.23
N LYS A 29 6.99 -15.75 -0.39
CA LYS A 29 6.56 -17.12 -0.71
C LYS A 29 5.77 -17.83 0.40
N GLY A 30 5.93 -17.40 1.65
CA GLY A 30 5.22 -17.92 2.83
C GLY A 30 3.78 -17.42 2.94
N LEU A 31 3.42 -16.37 2.20
CA LEU A 31 2.14 -15.69 2.25
C LEU A 31 1.35 -15.90 0.96
N THR A 32 0.04 -15.76 1.07
CA THR A 32 -0.84 -15.64 -0.10
C THR A 32 -1.39 -14.21 -0.11
N ILE A 33 -0.77 -13.34 -0.91
CA ILE A 33 -1.21 -11.96 -1.10
C ILE A 33 -2.27 -11.97 -2.18
N LYS A 34 -3.46 -11.47 -1.87
CA LYS A 34 -4.57 -11.32 -2.82
C LYS A 34 -4.85 -9.84 -3.03
N PRO A 35 -4.24 -9.23 -4.05
CA PRO A 35 -4.51 -7.84 -4.37
C PRO A 35 -5.89 -7.69 -4.99
N ASP A 36 -6.62 -6.67 -4.55
CA ASP A 36 -7.90 -6.25 -5.10
C ASP A 36 -8.00 -4.72 -5.03
N TYR A 37 -8.93 -4.13 -5.76
CA TYR A 37 -9.22 -2.70 -5.67
C TYR A 37 -10.69 -2.41 -5.94
N PRO A 38 -11.26 -1.38 -5.31
CA PRO A 38 -12.64 -0.95 -5.56
C PRO A 38 -12.81 -0.43 -6.99
N LYS A 39 -13.99 -0.67 -7.58
CA LYS A 39 -14.28 -0.23 -8.96
C LYS A 39 -14.25 1.30 -9.12
N HIS A 40 -14.64 2.03 -8.08
CA HIS A 40 -14.76 3.48 -8.09
C HIS A 40 -13.76 4.20 -7.20
N THR A 41 -12.82 3.48 -6.60
CA THR A 41 -11.69 4.03 -5.79
C THR A 41 -12.12 5.05 -4.72
N ASN A 42 -13.34 4.93 -4.18
CA ASN A 42 -13.86 5.80 -3.13
C ASN A 42 -13.95 5.09 -1.78
N LEU A 43 -14.04 5.86 -0.69
CA LEU A 43 -14.05 5.33 0.68
C LEU A 43 -15.24 4.41 0.97
N THR A 44 -16.39 4.62 0.34
CA THR A 44 -17.57 3.76 0.51
C THR A 44 -17.33 2.39 -0.12
N GLU A 45 -16.75 2.35 -1.30
CA GLU A 45 -16.40 1.09 -1.97
C GLU A 45 -15.28 0.36 -1.24
N LEU A 46 -14.28 1.10 -0.73
CA LEU A 46 -13.21 0.53 0.11
C LEU A 46 -13.81 -0.12 1.37
N GLU A 47 -14.72 0.57 2.07
CA GLU A 47 -15.39 0.03 3.26
C GLU A 47 -16.17 -1.24 2.94
N ALA A 48 -16.91 -1.25 1.82
CA ALA A 48 -17.64 -2.44 1.36
C ALA A 48 -16.69 -3.63 1.10
N LYS A 49 -15.52 -3.39 0.50
CA LYS A 49 -14.49 -4.41 0.28
C LYS A 49 -13.84 -4.91 1.57
N ILE A 50 -13.63 -4.05 2.55
CA ILE A 50 -13.17 -4.46 3.89
C ILE A 50 -14.22 -5.37 4.53
N GLU A 51 -15.50 -4.98 4.50
CA GLU A 51 -16.60 -5.79 5.07
C GLU A 51 -16.76 -7.13 4.37
N GLU A 52 -16.58 -7.18 3.05
CA GLU A 52 -16.54 -8.42 2.28
C GLU A 52 -15.37 -9.30 2.73
N GLY A 53 -14.16 -8.77 2.85
CA GLY A 53 -12.98 -9.47 3.34
C GLY A 53 -13.17 -10.05 4.74
N VAL A 54 -13.75 -9.28 5.66
CA VAL A 54 -14.13 -9.76 7.01
C VAL A 54 -15.14 -10.90 6.92
N ARG A 55 -16.17 -10.79 6.08
CA ARG A 55 -17.19 -11.84 5.90
C ARG A 55 -16.60 -13.12 5.31
N LEU A 56 -15.62 -12.99 4.41
CA LEU A 56 -14.91 -14.13 3.82
C LEU A 56 -13.86 -14.75 4.76
N GLY A 57 -13.67 -14.17 5.96
CA GLY A 57 -12.80 -14.72 6.99
C GLY A 57 -11.31 -14.45 6.80
N TYR A 58 -10.95 -13.41 6.02
CA TYR A 58 -9.55 -13.00 5.97
C TYR A 58 -9.07 -12.54 7.34
N ARG A 59 -7.95 -13.11 7.81
CA ARG A 59 -7.37 -12.73 9.09
C ARG A 59 -6.73 -11.34 9.02
N TYR A 60 -6.07 -11.04 7.91
CA TYR A 60 -5.40 -9.76 7.68
C TYR A 60 -5.94 -9.09 6.43
N ILE A 61 -6.33 -7.83 6.59
CA ILE A 61 -6.79 -6.97 5.50
C ILE A 61 -5.94 -5.71 5.52
N PHE A 62 -5.15 -5.51 4.48
CA PHE A 62 -4.27 -4.36 4.31
C PHE A 62 -4.90 -3.41 3.29
N CYS A 63 -5.00 -2.13 3.65
CA CYS A 63 -5.51 -1.08 2.79
C CYS A 63 -4.36 -0.13 2.44
N VAL A 64 -3.98 -0.08 1.18
CA VAL A 64 -2.99 0.87 0.65
C VAL A 64 -3.73 2.11 0.17
N ILE A 65 -3.40 3.25 0.73
CA ILE A 65 -4.18 4.49 0.63
C ILE A 65 -3.33 5.62 0.08
N ASP A 66 -3.74 6.16 -1.08
CA ASP A 66 -3.22 7.41 -1.61
C ASP A 66 -3.87 8.59 -0.89
N MET A 67 -3.06 9.54 -0.41
CA MET A 67 -3.52 10.67 0.40
C MET A 67 -3.76 11.95 -0.42
N ASP A 68 -3.76 11.86 -1.74
CA ASP A 68 -3.92 12.98 -2.67
C ASP A 68 -5.19 13.83 -2.39
N ASN A 69 -6.34 13.19 -2.16
CA ASN A 69 -7.63 13.85 -1.88
C ASN A 69 -8.11 13.67 -0.44
N LYS A 70 -7.43 12.85 0.38
CA LYS A 70 -7.88 12.51 1.73
C LYS A 70 -7.33 13.44 2.82
N GLY A 71 -6.46 14.37 2.43
CA GLY A 71 -6.01 15.48 3.27
C GLY A 71 -7.03 16.60 3.45
N GLU A 72 -8.06 16.70 2.58
CA GLU A 72 -9.02 17.78 2.50
C GLU A 72 -10.43 17.35 2.92
N GLU A 73 -11.24 18.29 3.38
CA GLU A 73 -12.65 18.03 3.72
C GLU A 73 -13.51 17.98 2.43
N PRO A 74 -14.54 17.12 2.38
CA PRO A 74 -15.05 16.27 3.49
C PRO A 74 -14.35 14.89 3.59
N GLU A 75 -13.48 14.51 2.66
CA GLU A 75 -12.90 13.17 2.59
C GLU A 75 -12.01 12.87 3.80
N ARG A 76 -11.32 13.87 4.36
CA ARG A 76 -10.54 13.72 5.59
C ARG A 76 -11.37 13.23 6.77
N THR A 77 -12.54 13.81 6.97
CA THR A 77 -13.45 13.41 8.05
C THR A 77 -14.00 11.99 7.81
N ARG A 78 -14.38 11.66 6.57
CA ARG A 78 -14.86 10.32 6.18
C ARG A 78 -13.79 9.27 6.40
N TYR A 79 -12.59 9.54 5.95
CA TYR A 79 -11.45 8.63 6.11
C TYR A 79 -11.08 8.40 7.58
N LYS A 80 -11.03 9.45 8.40
CA LYS A 80 -10.81 9.32 9.85
C LYS A 80 -11.88 8.46 10.52
N LYS A 81 -13.15 8.58 10.10
CA LYS A 81 -14.25 7.76 10.61
C LYS A 81 -14.06 6.29 10.22
N LEU A 82 -13.69 6.02 8.98
CA LEU A 82 -13.39 4.67 8.50
C LEU A 82 -12.24 4.03 9.31
N LYS A 83 -11.10 4.71 9.48
CA LYS A 83 -9.98 4.20 10.29
C LYS A 83 -10.40 3.87 11.73
N ARG A 84 -11.20 4.74 12.37
CA ARG A 84 -11.68 4.52 13.75
C ARG A 84 -12.55 3.28 13.87
N LYS A 85 -13.35 2.94 12.86
CA LYS A 85 -14.19 1.73 12.83
C LYS A 85 -13.35 0.44 12.98
N TYR A 86 -12.13 0.44 12.47
CA TYR A 86 -11.25 -0.72 12.39
C TYR A 86 -9.98 -0.62 13.27
N VAL A 87 -9.95 0.29 14.24
CA VAL A 87 -8.81 0.41 15.21
C VAL A 87 -8.63 -0.89 16.00
N ASN A 88 -9.73 -1.56 16.32
CA ASN A 88 -9.69 -2.85 17.01
C ASN A 88 -10.01 -3.99 16.04
N PRO A 89 -9.45 -5.19 16.26
CA PRO A 89 -9.81 -6.36 15.46
C PRO A 89 -11.30 -6.63 15.45
N VAL A 90 -11.84 -6.95 14.28
CA VAL A 90 -13.23 -7.36 14.12
C VAL A 90 -13.38 -8.79 14.61
N ARG A 91 -14.21 -8.99 15.63
CA ARG A 91 -14.45 -10.32 16.24
C ARG A 91 -15.91 -10.69 16.11
N LYS A 92 -16.20 -11.82 15.47
CA LYS A 92 -17.54 -12.41 15.41
C LYS A 92 -17.45 -13.90 15.85
N PRO A 93 -17.34 -14.20 17.15
CA PRO A 93 -17.05 -15.55 17.66
C PRO A 93 -18.05 -16.60 17.19
N LYS A 94 -19.34 -16.23 17.08
CA LYS A 94 -20.40 -17.12 16.57
C LYS A 94 -20.11 -17.67 15.16
N TYR A 95 -19.32 -16.94 14.36
CA TYR A 95 -18.97 -17.31 13.00
C TYR A 95 -17.48 -17.69 12.84
N GLY A 96 -16.75 -17.77 13.94
CA GLY A 96 -15.30 -18.03 13.90
C GLY A 96 -14.47 -16.95 13.23
N ILE A 97 -15.00 -15.70 13.10
CA ILE A 97 -14.34 -14.62 12.40
C ILE A 97 -13.47 -13.83 13.38
N TYR A 98 -12.21 -13.65 12.96
CA TYR A 98 -11.25 -12.72 13.55
C TYR A 98 -10.49 -12.05 12.41
N SER A 99 -10.60 -10.73 12.28
CA SER A 99 -9.95 -9.95 11.21
C SER A 99 -9.28 -8.71 11.78
N GLU A 100 -8.06 -8.46 11.35
CA GLU A 100 -7.29 -7.25 11.62
C GLU A 100 -7.19 -6.42 10.34
N VAL A 101 -7.54 -5.14 10.41
CA VAL A 101 -7.51 -4.22 9.27
C VAL A 101 -6.44 -3.16 9.50
N PHE A 102 -5.53 -3.03 8.55
CA PHE A 102 -4.43 -2.06 8.59
C PHE A 102 -4.58 -1.07 7.44
N PHE A 103 -4.28 0.19 7.71
CA PHE A 103 -4.26 1.24 6.71
C PHE A 103 -2.83 1.76 6.57
N PHE A 104 -2.32 1.76 5.35
CA PHE A 104 -0.97 2.23 5.01
C PHE A 104 -1.08 3.40 4.04
N GLU A 105 -0.81 4.58 4.56
CA GLU A 105 -0.95 5.84 3.84
C GLU A 105 0.32 6.18 3.08
N THR A 106 0.18 6.72 1.87
CA THR A 106 1.28 7.33 1.12
C THR A 106 0.85 8.72 0.62
N HIS A 107 1.59 9.74 0.97
CA HIS A 107 1.43 11.07 0.45
C HIS A 107 2.49 11.32 -0.65
N LEU A 108 2.16 11.64 -1.80
CA LEU A 108 0.90 12.00 -2.46
C LEU A 108 0.12 10.74 -2.92
N CYS A 109 0.85 9.78 -3.50
CA CYS A 109 0.36 8.53 -4.08
C CYS A 109 1.45 7.44 -4.00
N THR A 110 1.07 6.21 -4.30
CA THR A 110 1.91 5.01 -4.21
C THR A 110 3.24 5.14 -4.98
N GLU A 111 3.30 5.94 -6.03
CA GLU A 111 4.52 6.17 -6.81
C GLU A 111 5.65 6.83 -5.99
N LEU A 112 5.35 7.47 -4.86
CA LEU A 112 6.40 7.92 -3.94
C LEU A 112 7.21 6.74 -3.37
N PHE A 113 6.56 5.64 -3.07
CA PHE A 113 7.25 4.43 -2.62
C PHE A 113 8.12 3.84 -3.75
N PHE A 114 7.69 3.93 -5.01
CA PHE A 114 8.50 3.52 -6.16
C PHE A 114 9.75 4.40 -6.32
N LYS A 115 9.64 5.70 -6.09
CA LYS A 115 10.78 6.60 -6.05
C LYS A 115 11.79 6.20 -4.96
N TYR A 116 11.32 5.71 -3.83
CA TYR A 116 12.17 5.26 -2.72
C TYR A 116 13.00 4.00 -3.03
N TYR A 117 12.67 3.23 -4.06
CA TYR A 117 13.54 2.16 -4.56
C TYR A 117 14.91 2.67 -5.00
N PHE A 118 14.98 3.92 -5.49
CA PHE A 118 16.18 4.49 -6.10
C PHE A 118 16.86 5.50 -5.19
N SER A 119 16.11 6.40 -4.59
CA SER A 119 16.65 7.42 -3.71
C SER A 119 15.61 7.99 -2.76
N TYR A 120 16.09 8.47 -1.62
CA TYR A 120 15.27 9.18 -0.64
C TYR A 120 14.96 10.59 -1.12
N THR A 121 13.76 11.07 -0.78
CA THR A 121 13.36 12.46 -0.93
C THR A 121 12.43 12.85 0.21
N SER A 122 12.53 14.09 0.67
CA SER A 122 11.62 14.72 1.64
C SER A 122 11.02 16.02 1.11
N ARG A 123 11.32 16.37 -0.16
CA ARG A 123 10.78 17.58 -0.77
C ARG A 123 9.28 17.49 -0.98
N PRO A 124 8.51 18.57 -0.83
CA PRO A 124 7.13 18.59 -1.25
C PRO A 124 7.02 18.48 -2.77
N TYR A 125 6.11 17.60 -3.24
CA TYR A 125 5.71 17.57 -4.64
C TYR A 125 4.39 18.32 -4.78
N LYS A 126 4.30 19.15 -5.80
CA LYS A 126 3.10 19.92 -6.10
C LYS A 126 1.94 19.03 -6.52
N ASP A 127 2.26 18.03 -7.34
CA ASP A 127 1.29 17.11 -7.93
C ASP A 127 1.94 15.79 -8.33
N GLN A 128 1.13 14.82 -8.75
CA GLN A 128 1.61 13.52 -9.20
C GLN A 128 2.53 13.61 -10.44
N PRO A 129 2.26 14.41 -11.48
CA PRO A 129 3.19 14.58 -12.59
C PRO A 129 4.61 14.98 -12.19
N GLU A 130 4.77 15.85 -11.20
CA GLU A 130 6.10 16.25 -10.70
C GLU A 130 6.83 15.06 -10.03
N LEU A 131 6.12 14.25 -9.25
CA LEU A 131 6.66 13.04 -8.65
C LEU A 131 7.05 12.02 -9.74
N LEU A 132 6.20 11.82 -10.75
CA LEU A 132 6.50 10.91 -11.86
C LEU A 132 7.70 11.38 -12.69
N ALA A 133 7.86 12.68 -12.90
CA ALA A 133 9.04 13.23 -13.57
C ALA A 133 10.33 12.94 -12.80
N ASP A 134 10.29 12.97 -11.45
CA ASP A 134 11.43 12.62 -10.60
C ASP A 134 11.69 11.09 -10.60
N LEU A 135 10.66 10.26 -10.54
CA LEU A 135 10.79 8.81 -10.68
C LEU A 135 11.41 8.43 -12.03
N ASN A 136 10.98 9.10 -13.11
CA ASN A 136 11.44 8.85 -14.48
C ASN A 136 12.88 9.28 -14.76
N GLN A 137 13.56 9.91 -13.83
CA GLN A 137 15.02 10.07 -13.89
C GLN A 137 15.78 8.76 -13.66
N HIS A 138 15.11 7.74 -13.11
CA HIS A 138 15.71 6.44 -12.78
C HIS A 138 15.22 5.30 -13.67
N CYS A 139 13.97 5.36 -14.14
CA CYS A 139 13.36 4.30 -14.97
C CYS A 139 12.22 4.91 -15.83
N GLU A 140 11.92 4.27 -16.95
CA GLU A 140 10.81 4.71 -17.84
C GLU A 140 9.46 4.17 -17.31
N TYR A 141 8.97 4.74 -16.21
CA TYR A 141 7.69 4.36 -15.62
C TYR A 141 6.53 5.08 -16.30
N GLN A 142 5.47 4.33 -16.59
CA GLN A 142 4.21 4.87 -17.12
C GLN A 142 3.03 4.34 -16.30
N LYS A 143 2.14 5.24 -15.84
CA LYS A 143 0.93 4.89 -15.09
C LYS A 143 -0.19 4.42 -16.03
N THR A 144 0.06 3.32 -16.76
CA THR A 144 -0.92 2.73 -17.69
C THR A 144 -1.01 1.21 -17.51
N GLU A 145 -2.20 0.65 -17.69
CA GLU A 145 -2.36 -0.82 -17.62
C GLU A 145 -1.52 -1.54 -18.68
N GLU A 146 -1.33 -0.95 -19.86
CA GLU A 146 -0.49 -1.51 -20.91
C GLU A 146 0.95 -1.66 -20.41
N PHE A 147 1.51 -0.62 -19.79
CA PHE A 147 2.83 -0.66 -19.19
C PHE A 147 2.92 -1.73 -18.10
N PHE A 148 1.94 -1.80 -17.18
CA PHE A 148 1.93 -2.78 -16.10
C PHE A 148 1.89 -4.22 -16.61
N LYS A 149 1.13 -4.49 -17.66
CA LYS A 149 1.08 -5.82 -18.30
C LYS A 149 2.39 -6.16 -19.01
N LYS A 150 3.03 -5.16 -19.64
CA LYS A 150 4.28 -5.33 -20.40
C LYS A 150 5.49 -5.55 -19.50
N CYS A 151 5.59 -4.88 -18.35
CA CYS A 151 6.76 -4.96 -17.46
C CYS A 151 6.84 -6.29 -16.67
N LYS A 152 5.80 -7.12 -16.69
CA LYS A 152 5.74 -8.45 -16.02
C LYS A 152 6.02 -8.40 -14.50
N GLY A 153 5.61 -7.33 -13.86
CA GLY A 153 5.74 -7.12 -12.43
C GLY A 153 6.58 -5.88 -12.11
N LEU A 154 5.93 -4.92 -11.40
CA LEU A 154 6.55 -3.63 -11.10
C LEU A 154 7.77 -3.76 -10.20
N HIS A 155 7.72 -4.64 -9.19
CA HIS A 155 8.86 -4.90 -8.32
C HIS A 155 10.11 -5.31 -9.12
N SER A 156 10.01 -6.38 -9.92
CA SER A 156 11.11 -6.85 -10.77
C SER A 156 11.55 -5.83 -11.83
N TYR A 157 10.61 -4.98 -12.28
CA TYR A 157 10.94 -3.90 -13.20
C TYR A 157 11.87 -2.87 -12.52
N PHE A 158 11.55 -2.43 -11.30
CA PHE A 158 12.39 -1.50 -10.57
C PHE A 158 13.77 -2.08 -10.25
N GLU A 159 13.84 -3.35 -9.82
CA GLU A 159 15.13 -4.02 -9.57
C GLU A 159 16.03 -4.07 -10.82
N LYS A 160 15.46 -4.35 -11.99
CA LYS A 160 16.21 -4.34 -13.27
C LYS A 160 16.76 -2.95 -13.63
N HIS A 161 16.19 -1.88 -13.10
CA HIS A 161 16.66 -0.51 -13.28
C HIS A 161 17.52 0.00 -12.10
N GLY A 162 18.01 -0.93 -11.25
CA GLY A 162 18.87 -0.58 -10.12
C GLY A 162 18.15 -0.18 -8.85
N GLY A 163 16.82 -0.32 -8.80
CA GLY A 163 16.04 -0.12 -7.58
C GLY A 163 16.22 -1.25 -6.58
N ILE A 164 16.13 -0.96 -5.30
CA ILE A 164 16.34 -1.93 -4.22
C ILE A 164 15.18 -1.87 -3.23
N LEU A 165 14.46 -2.99 -3.04
CA LEU A 165 13.29 -3.06 -2.16
C LEU A 165 13.64 -2.72 -0.70
N THR A 166 14.73 -3.28 -0.17
CA THR A 166 15.15 -2.97 1.22
C THR A 166 15.49 -1.50 1.41
N GLN A 167 16.02 -0.84 0.40
CA GLN A 167 16.23 0.62 0.41
C GLN A 167 14.89 1.36 0.38
N ALA A 168 13.91 0.93 -0.42
CA ALA A 168 12.59 1.53 -0.45
C ALA A 168 11.91 1.47 0.92
N ILE A 169 11.99 0.31 1.60
CA ILE A 169 11.46 0.10 2.94
C ILE A 169 12.15 1.05 3.94
N ALA A 170 13.48 1.11 3.94
CA ALA A 170 14.25 1.99 4.82
C ALA A 170 13.92 3.48 4.58
N ASN A 171 13.82 3.90 3.32
CA ASN A 171 13.47 5.27 2.93
C ASN A 171 12.02 5.63 3.35
N ALA A 172 11.08 4.70 3.21
CA ALA A 172 9.70 4.89 3.65
C ALA A 172 9.63 5.05 5.18
N ASN A 173 10.29 4.19 5.95
CA ASN A 173 10.34 4.29 7.41
C ASN A 173 11.01 5.60 7.86
N ARG A 174 12.13 5.99 7.24
CA ARG A 174 12.76 7.29 7.46
C ARG A 174 11.78 8.44 7.21
N SER A 175 10.97 8.37 6.16
CA SER A 175 9.99 9.42 5.84
C SER A 175 8.93 9.60 6.94
N ILE A 176 8.54 8.50 7.61
CA ILE A 176 7.60 8.52 8.74
C ILE A 176 8.26 9.12 10.01
N GLU A 177 9.51 8.80 10.27
CA GLU A 177 10.27 9.39 11.38
C GLU A 177 10.41 10.90 11.20
N GLU A 178 10.79 11.35 10.01
CA GLU A 178 10.90 12.77 9.69
C GLU A 178 9.53 13.47 9.71
N LYS A 179 8.46 12.81 9.21
CA LYS A 179 7.08 13.33 9.33
C LYS A 179 6.74 13.67 10.78
N LYS A 180 7.07 12.76 11.71
CA LYS A 180 6.81 12.95 13.14
C LYS A 180 7.69 14.04 13.75
N ARG A 181 9.01 14.02 13.45
CA ARG A 181 9.98 14.97 13.98
C ARG A 181 9.68 16.40 13.52
N ASP A 182 9.38 16.58 12.24
CA ASP A 182 9.24 17.89 11.59
C ASP A 182 7.78 18.37 11.55
N ALA A 183 6.84 17.58 12.11
CA ALA A 183 5.39 17.82 12.10
C ALA A 183 4.83 18.12 10.70
N ARG A 184 5.42 17.47 9.66
CA ARG A 184 4.99 17.63 8.26
C ARG A 184 3.97 16.57 7.88
N ASP A 185 3.06 16.89 6.96
CA ASP A 185 2.02 15.99 6.46
C ASP A 185 2.13 15.67 4.96
N TYR A 186 3.33 15.85 4.40
CA TYR A 186 3.65 15.60 2.99
C TYR A 186 4.89 14.71 2.84
N THR A 187 5.02 14.08 1.68
CA THR A 187 6.15 13.23 1.26
C THR A 187 6.53 12.20 2.33
N TYR A 188 5.60 11.29 2.58
CA TYR A 188 5.79 10.15 3.49
C TYR A 188 5.09 8.91 2.93
N SER A 189 5.56 7.73 3.34
CA SER A 189 4.90 6.46 2.99
C SER A 189 4.95 5.47 4.15
N GLU A 190 3.79 4.94 4.53
CA GLU A 190 3.66 3.86 5.52
C GLU A 190 3.85 2.47 4.88
N LEU A 191 4.18 2.38 3.58
CA LEU A 191 4.42 1.09 2.93
C LEU A 191 5.63 0.36 3.51
N GLY A 192 6.62 1.06 4.08
CA GLY A 192 7.70 0.42 4.84
C GLY A 192 7.16 -0.42 6.00
N GLN A 193 6.23 0.14 6.77
CA GLN A 193 5.55 -0.56 7.88
C GLN A 193 4.67 -1.73 7.38
N MET A 194 4.06 -1.61 6.18
CA MET A 194 3.35 -2.72 5.56
C MET A 194 4.28 -3.92 5.33
N PHE A 195 5.49 -3.70 4.82
CA PHE A 195 6.46 -4.76 4.60
C PHE A 195 6.94 -5.40 5.91
N GLU A 196 7.19 -4.60 6.95
CA GLU A 196 7.51 -5.12 8.30
C GLU A 196 6.37 -6.00 8.84
N GLN A 197 5.12 -5.60 8.61
CA GLN A 197 3.97 -6.39 9.02
C GLN A 197 3.86 -7.70 8.22
N LEU A 198 4.16 -7.70 6.92
CA LEU A 198 4.22 -8.91 6.09
C LEU A 198 5.26 -9.89 6.63
N GLU A 199 6.47 -9.41 6.96
CA GLU A 199 7.54 -10.24 7.52
C GLU A 199 7.16 -10.84 8.89
N ASN A 200 6.45 -10.08 9.73
CA ASN A 200 5.99 -10.56 11.03
C ASN A 200 4.91 -11.66 10.90
N ILE A 201 4.10 -11.61 9.85
CA ILE A 201 3.07 -12.63 9.57
C ILE A 201 3.70 -13.90 8.96
N GLU A 202 4.79 -13.76 8.21
CA GLU A 202 5.49 -14.88 7.56
C GLU A 202 6.25 -15.76 8.56
N LYS A 203 6.73 -15.18 9.67
CA LYS A 203 7.44 -15.88 10.77
C LYS A 203 6.48 -16.75 11.60
#